data_091815a2ac3dc5a5802324e71ad3a217
#
_entry.id   091815a2ac3dc5a5802324e71ad3a217
#
_cell.length_a   1.000
_cell.length_b   1.000
_cell.length_c   1.000
_cell.angle_alpha   90.00
_cell.angle_beta   90.00
_cell.angle_gamma   90.00
#
_symmetry.space_group_name_H-M   'P 1'
#
loop_
_entity.id
_entity.type
_entity.pdbx_description
1 polymer ?
#
loop_
_entity_poly.entity_id
_entity_poly.type
_entity_poly.pdbx_seq_one_letter_code
_entity_poly.pdbx_strand_id
1 'polypeptide(L)'
;PHFRVSRDIAPLLGYYKPALLHNKMFPGLQGTDKMSSSQPNSTIYTTDTPKQVRKKVMSAFTGGAVTVEDQRKNGGKPEICSVFKYLHFLFEEDDKKLEELMIKCRNGEILCGECKKSLADSMVNFIEIHQEKREKARDKVQDYLFCED
;
A
#
# COMPACT_ATOMS: atom_id res chain seq x y z
N PRO A 1 -4.40 2.08 -22.44
CA PRO A 1 -4.50 2.71 -23.77
C PRO A 1 -3.30 3.60 -24.08
N HIS A 2 -2.91 4.52 -23.18
CA HIS A 2 -1.86 5.53 -23.43
C HIS A 2 -0.53 4.94 -23.86
N PHE A 3 -0.04 3.91 -23.18
CA PHE A 3 1.22 3.26 -23.52
C PHE A 3 1.19 2.53 -24.87
N ARG A 4 0.04 1.99 -25.28
CA ARG A 4 -0.12 1.42 -26.61
C ARG A 4 0.05 2.49 -27.69
N VAL A 5 -0.66 3.61 -27.53
CA VAL A 5 -0.58 4.76 -28.44
C VAL A 5 0.88 5.28 -28.50
N SER A 6 1.55 5.45 -27.38
CA SER A 6 2.95 5.88 -27.34
C SER A 6 3.86 4.93 -28.11
N ARG A 7 3.67 3.60 -27.99
CA ARG A 7 4.45 2.60 -28.73
C ARG A 7 4.18 2.60 -30.24
N ASP A 8 2.95 2.95 -30.64
CA ASP A 8 2.57 3.01 -32.05
C ASP A 8 3.10 4.29 -32.71
N ILE A 9 3.11 5.39 -31.99
CA ILE A 9 3.55 6.71 -32.50
C ILE A 9 5.08 6.86 -32.48
N ALA A 10 5.79 6.32 -31.50
CA ALA A 10 7.23 6.52 -31.34
C ALA A 10 8.05 6.27 -32.63
N PRO A 11 7.84 5.17 -33.39
CA PRO A 11 8.57 4.95 -34.65
C PRO A 11 8.24 5.96 -35.73
N LEU A 12 7.01 6.51 -35.76
CA LEU A 12 6.61 7.51 -36.74
C LEU A 12 7.35 8.85 -36.53
N LEU A 13 7.78 9.08 -35.27
CA LEU A 13 8.56 10.25 -34.88
C LEU A 13 10.08 10.00 -34.86
N GLY A 14 10.52 8.82 -35.33
CA GLY A 14 11.95 8.45 -35.34
C GLY A 14 12.50 7.98 -33.98
N TYR A 15 11.64 7.70 -32.99
CA TYR A 15 12.04 7.20 -31.68
C TYR A 15 11.90 5.70 -31.55
N TYR A 16 12.64 5.11 -30.63
CA TYR A 16 12.48 3.71 -30.25
C TYR A 16 11.15 3.49 -29.51
N LYS A 17 10.56 2.30 -29.68
CA LYS A 17 9.40 1.89 -28.89
C LYS A 17 9.80 1.79 -27.41
N PRO A 18 9.09 2.45 -26.50
CA PRO A 18 9.41 2.39 -25.08
C PRO A 18 9.28 0.97 -24.52
N ALA A 19 10.22 0.55 -23.70
CA ALA A 19 10.06 -0.62 -22.82
C ALA A 19 9.19 -0.25 -21.63
N LEU A 20 8.31 -1.15 -21.22
CA LEU A 20 7.31 -0.86 -20.20
C LEU A 20 7.28 -1.97 -19.14
N LEU A 21 7.29 -1.54 -17.87
CA LEU A 21 6.97 -2.40 -16.74
C LEU A 21 5.57 -1.99 -16.22
N HIS A 22 4.69 -2.98 -16.14
CA HIS A 22 3.34 -2.76 -15.61
C HIS A 22 3.19 -3.46 -14.27
N ASN A 23 2.83 -2.68 -13.25
CA ASN A 23 2.48 -3.20 -11.94
C ASN A 23 0.97 -3.13 -11.74
N LYS A 24 0.45 -4.04 -10.90
CA LYS A 24 -0.93 -3.96 -10.44
C LYS A 24 -1.12 -2.68 -9.63
N MET A 25 -2.26 -2.01 -9.82
CA MET A 25 -2.59 -0.85 -9.01
C MET A 25 -2.75 -1.25 -7.54
N PHE A 26 -2.17 -0.44 -6.66
CA PHE A 26 -2.25 -0.66 -5.24
C PHE A 26 -3.57 -0.11 -4.69
N PRO A 27 -4.31 -0.88 -3.87
CA PRO A 27 -5.62 -0.47 -3.38
C PRO A 27 -5.51 0.68 -2.37
N GLY A 28 -6.54 1.51 -2.33
CA GLY A 28 -6.70 2.51 -1.27
C GLY A 28 -7.09 1.87 0.05
N LEU A 29 -6.76 2.53 1.16
CA LEU A 29 -7.13 2.07 2.52
C LEU A 29 -8.63 1.91 2.71
N GLN A 30 -9.44 2.69 1.98
CA GLN A 30 -10.91 2.67 2.09
C GLN A 30 -11.58 1.60 1.21
N GLY A 31 -10.83 0.62 0.73
CA GLY A 31 -11.38 -0.45 -0.12
C GLY A 31 -11.55 -0.07 -1.59
N THR A 32 -11.03 1.07 -2.00
CA THR A 32 -11.04 1.50 -3.41
C THR A 32 -10.00 0.74 -4.23
N ASP A 33 -10.24 0.60 -5.54
CA ASP A 33 -9.35 -0.16 -6.44
C ASP A 33 -7.95 0.46 -6.58
N LYS A 34 -7.82 1.74 -6.30
CA LYS A 34 -6.53 2.46 -6.33
C LYS A 34 -6.45 3.53 -5.25
N MET A 35 -5.23 3.81 -4.81
CA MET A 35 -4.95 5.02 -4.03
C MET A 35 -5.14 6.27 -4.89
N SER A 36 -5.64 7.34 -4.27
CA SER A 36 -5.83 8.62 -4.94
C SER A 36 -5.40 9.77 -4.04
N SER A 37 -4.59 10.69 -4.58
CA SER A 37 -4.19 11.92 -3.88
C SER A 37 -5.36 12.87 -3.61
N SER A 38 -6.44 12.78 -4.41
CA SER A 38 -7.67 13.54 -4.20
C SER A 38 -8.51 13.02 -3.03
N GLN A 39 -8.17 11.85 -2.47
CA GLN A 39 -8.81 11.24 -1.31
C GLN A 39 -7.79 11.00 -0.20
N PRO A 40 -7.45 12.01 0.61
CA PRO A 40 -6.35 11.93 1.57
C PRO A 40 -6.44 10.77 2.58
N ASN A 41 -7.66 10.35 2.93
CA ASN A 41 -7.87 9.22 3.84
C ASN A 41 -7.67 7.84 3.17
N SER A 42 -7.65 7.77 1.85
CA SER A 42 -7.39 6.53 1.12
C SER A 42 -5.90 6.23 0.95
N THR A 43 -5.04 7.20 1.26
CA THR A 43 -3.61 7.18 0.94
C THR A 43 -2.77 7.52 2.17
N ILE A 44 -1.69 6.79 2.36
CA ILE A 44 -0.63 7.15 3.32
C ILE A 44 0.45 7.88 2.54
N TYR A 45 0.76 9.10 2.99
CA TYR A 45 1.83 9.89 2.41
C TYR A 45 3.14 9.65 3.16
N THR A 46 4.25 9.71 2.46
CA THR A 46 5.58 9.63 3.07
C THR A 46 5.89 10.80 4.00
N THR A 47 5.04 11.83 4.00
CA THR A 47 5.09 12.99 4.89
C THR A 47 4.13 12.88 6.09
N ASP A 48 3.31 11.83 6.16
CA ASP A 48 2.39 11.64 7.30
C ASP A 48 3.18 11.40 8.59
N THR A 49 2.69 11.98 9.68
CA THR A 49 3.22 11.69 11.01
C THR A 49 2.79 10.29 11.48
N PRO A 50 3.50 9.64 12.43
CA PRO A 50 3.10 8.36 13.02
C PRO A 50 1.64 8.33 13.49
N LYS A 51 1.18 9.43 14.09
CA LYS A 51 -0.21 9.57 14.55
C LYS A 51 -1.21 9.55 13.37
N GLN A 52 -0.88 10.24 12.29
CA GLN A 52 -1.72 10.25 11.07
C GLN A 52 -1.75 8.89 10.40
N VAL A 53 -0.61 8.22 10.29
CA VAL A 53 -0.51 6.85 9.76
C VAL A 53 -1.40 5.91 10.57
N ARG A 54 -1.25 5.87 11.90
CA ARG A 54 -2.08 5.03 12.78
C ARG A 54 -3.57 5.33 12.60
N LYS A 55 -3.96 6.60 12.58
CA LYS A 55 -5.37 7.00 12.39
C LYS A 55 -5.92 6.49 11.06
N LYS A 56 -5.17 6.65 9.96
CA LYS A 56 -5.58 6.20 8.63
C LYS A 56 -5.71 4.68 8.56
N VAL A 57 -4.73 3.93 9.09
CA VAL A 57 -4.77 2.45 9.11
C VAL A 57 -5.92 1.94 9.99
N MET A 58 -6.15 2.54 11.15
CA MET A 58 -7.26 2.14 12.02
C MET A 58 -8.64 2.38 11.38
N SER A 59 -8.76 3.36 10.48
CA SER A 59 -9.99 3.62 9.71
C SER A 59 -10.08 2.81 8.40
N ALA A 60 -9.07 1.99 8.08
CA ALA A 60 -9.03 1.25 6.83
C ALA A 60 -10.19 0.26 6.70
N PHE A 61 -10.64 0.05 5.47
CA PHE A 61 -11.63 -0.96 5.14
C PHE A 61 -11.08 -2.37 5.38
N THR A 62 -11.89 -3.23 5.96
CA THR A 62 -11.55 -4.64 6.19
C THR A 62 -12.66 -5.54 5.69
N GLY A 63 -12.30 -6.78 5.38
CA GLY A 63 -13.26 -7.82 5.01
C GLY A 63 -13.90 -8.52 6.21
N GLY A 64 -13.84 -7.94 7.41
CA GLY A 64 -14.43 -8.50 8.62
C GLY A 64 -15.91 -8.23 8.78
N ALA A 65 -16.52 -8.93 9.72
CA ALA A 65 -17.92 -8.73 10.11
C ALA A 65 -18.08 -7.47 10.97
N VAL A 66 -19.34 -7.04 11.16
CA VAL A 66 -19.68 -5.82 11.92
C VAL A 66 -19.45 -6.03 13.42
N THR A 67 -19.74 -7.22 13.93
CA THR A 67 -19.55 -7.55 15.35
C THR A 67 -18.42 -8.54 15.56
N VAL A 68 -17.83 -8.53 16.76
CA VAL A 68 -16.79 -9.50 17.15
C VAL A 68 -17.34 -10.92 17.14
N GLU A 69 -18.58 -11.11 17.58
CA GLU A 69 -19.25 -12.42 17.61
C GLU A 69 -19.45 -12.98 16.22
N ASP A 70 -19.94 -12.16 15.29
CA ASP A 70 -20.07 -12.56 13.88
C ASP A 70 -18.72 -12.86 13.24
N GLN A 71 -17.70 -12.05 13.55
CA GLN A 71 -16.33 -12.28 13.06
C GLN A 71 -15.79 -13.62 13.57
N ARG A 72 -15.98 -13.93 14.85
CA ARG A 72 -15.56 -15.20 15.45
C ARG A 72 -16.30 -16.41 14.88
N LYS A 73 -17.57 -16.24 14.55
CA LYS A 73 -18.44 -17.31 14.05
C LYS A 73 -18.27 -17.56 12.55
N ASN A 74 -18.22 -16.50 11.76
CA ASN A 74 -18.30 -16.58 10.31
C ASN A 74 -16.97 -16.27 9.60
N GLY A 75 -15.96 -15.81 10.35
CA GLY A 75 -14.68 -15.38 9.81
C GLY A 75 -14.74 -14.07 9.01
N GLY A 76 -13.63 -13.72 8.41
CA GLY A 76 -13.49 -12.58 7.52
C GLY A 76 -13.19 -12.97 6.08
N LYS A 77 -13.16 -11.95 5.20
CA LYS A 77 -12.87 -12.08 3.76
C LYS A 77 -11.56 -11.34 3.44
N PRO A 78 -10.40 -12.01 3.54
CA PRO A 78 -9.10 -11.38 3.29
C PRO A 78 -8.95 -10.86 1.86
N GLU A 79 -9.66 -11.45 0.88
CA GLU A 79 -9.57 -11.09 -0.55
C GLU A 79 -10.00 -9.66 -0.85
N ILE A 80 -10.96 -9.14 -0.08
CA ILE A 80 -11.45 -7.77 -0.24
C ILE A 80 -10.82 -6.81 0.78
N CYS A 81 -10.09 -7.33 1.77
CA CYS A 81 -9.54 -6.57 2.89
C CYS A 81 -8.34 -5.72 2.46
N SER A 82 -8.44 -4.39 2.60
CA SER A 82 -7.31 -3.50 2.31
C SER A 82 -6.13 -3.79 3.23
N VAL A 83 -6.36 -4.01 4.52
CA VAL A 83 -5.30 -4.32 5.49
C VAL A 83 -4.52 -5.57 5.10
N PHE A 84 -5.21 -6.65 4.71
CA PHE A 84 -4.56 -7.87 4.25
C PHE A 84 -3.73 -7.64 2.98
N LYS A 85 -4.24 -6.86 2.02
CA LYS A 85 -3.50 -6.52 0.79
C LYS A 85 -2.24 -5.73 1.09
N TYR A 86 -2.26 -4.81 2.06
CA TYR A 86 -1.07 -4.06 2.48
C TYR A 86 -0.03 -4.98 3.13
N LEU A 87 -0.44 -5.90 4.00
CA LEU A 87 0.47 -6.90 4.57
C LEU A 87 1.07 -7.77 3.48
N HIS A 88 0.24 -8.31 2.59
CA HIS A 88 0.66 -9.17 1.48
C HIS A 88 1.69 -8.49 0.54
N PHE A 89 1.45 -7.25 0.14
CA PHE A 89 2.28 -6.63 -0.90
C PHE A 89 3.49 -5.86 -0.38
N LEU A 90 3.50 -5.47 0.91
CA LEU A 90 4.52 -4.55 1.42
C LEU A 90 5.28 -5.05 2.65
N PHE A 91 4.67 -5.86 3.51
CA PHE A 91 5.24 -6.08 4.84
C PHE A 91 5.48 -7.54 5.22
N GLU A 92 4.75 -8.49 4.67
CA GLU A 92 4.98 -9.91 4.96
C GLU A 92 5.69 -10.56 3.78
N GLU A 93 6.94 -10.91 4.00
CA GLU A 93 7.81 -11.56 2.99
C GLU A 93 7.69 -13.08 3.02
N ASP A 94 7.15 -13.65 4.12
CA ASP A 94 6.99 -15.08 4.29
C ASP A 94 5.59 -15.52 3.86
N ASP A 95 5.52 -16.20 2.72
CA ASP A 95 4.26 -16.72 2.16
C ASP A 95 3.52 -17.63 3.13
N LYS A 96 4.22 -18.42 3.97
CA LYS A 96 3.59 -19.31 4.95
C LYS A 96 2.89 -18.53 6.04
N LYS A 97 3.51 -17.47 6.56
CA LYS A 97 2.88 -16.60 7.55
C LYS A 97 1.68 -15.88 6.98
N LEU A 98 1.77 -15.47 5.71
CA LEU A 98 0.66 -14.83 5.02
C LEU A 98 -0.52 -15.80 4.83
N GLU A 99 -0.24 -17.05 4.46
CA GLU A 99 -1.24 -18.12 4.35
C GLU A 99 -1.88 -18.42 5.70
N GLU A 100 -1.09 -18.55 6.76
CA GLU A 100 -1.60 -18.72 8.13
C GLU A 100 -2.50 -17.56 8.55
N LEU A 101 -2.11 -16.32 8.26
CA LEU A 101 -2.92 -15.14 8.54
C LEU A 101 -4.25 -15.18 7.79
N MET A 102 -4.21 -15.59 6.52
CA MET A 102 -5.42 -15.75 5.70
C MET A 102 -6.36 -16.80 6.29
N ILE A 103 -5.83 -17.96 6.70
CA ILE A 103 -6.60 -19.04 7.32
C ILE A 103 -7.20 -18.57 8.64
N LYS A 104 -6.41 -17.95 9.53
CA LYS A 104 -6.89 -17.40 10.80
C LYS A 104 -8.00 -16.36 10.61
N CYS A 105 -7.87 -15.52 9.58
CA CYS A 105 -8.90 -14.53 9.25
C CYS A 105 -10.21 -15.21 8.82
N ARG A 106 -10.14 -16.18 7.92
CA ARG A 106 -11.32 -16.94 7.43
C ARG A 106 -12.01 -17.75 8.52
N ASN A 107 -11.24 -18.26 9.48
CA ASN A 107 -11.76 -19.03 10.60
C ASN A 107 -12.26 -18.15 11.77
N GLY A 108 -12.13 -16.82 11.71
CA GLY A 108 -12.49 -15.93 12.81
C GLY A 108 -11.54 -16.01 14.01
N GLU A 109 -10.36 -16.58 13.85
CA GLU A 109 -9.36 -16.75 14.91
C GLU A 109 -8.63 -15.44 15.21
N ILE A 110 -8.56 -14.52 14.22
CA ILE A 110 -7.97 -13.18 14.37
C ILE A 110 -9.02 -12.10 14.13
N LEU A 111 -8.92 -11.00 14.87
CA LEU A 111 -9.80 -9.85 14.70
C LEU A 111 -9.17 -8.78 13.80
N CYS A 112 -10.02 -8.05 13.07
CA CYS A 112 -9.56 -6.97 12.20
C CYS A 112 -8.76 -5.90 12.94
N GLY A 113 -9.06 -5.64 14.22
CA GLY A 113 -8.30 -4.71 15.06
C GLY A 113 -6.85 -5.13 15.28
N GLU A 114 -6.60 -6.43 15.43
CA GLU A 114 -5.25 -7.00 15.60
C GLU A 114 -4.43 -6.83 14.30
N CYS A 115 -5.02 -7.17 13.15
CA CYS A 115 -4.39 -6.97 11.85
C CYS A 115 -4.10 -5.48 11.57
N LYS A 116 -5.04 -4.59 11.90
CA LYS A 116 -4.85 -3.13 11.77
C LYS A 116 -3.72 -2.63 12.65
N LYS A 117 -3.60 -3.12 13.87
CA LYS A 117 -2.51 -2.74 14.78
C LYS A 117 -1.16 -3.18 14.21
N SER A 118 -1.05 -4.44 13.79
CA SER A 118 0.17 -4.97 13.18
C SER A 118 0.58 -4.16 11.94
N LEU A 119 -0.37 -3.91 11.02
CA LEU A 119 -0.10 -3.07 9.85
C LEU A 119 0.33 -1.66 10.23
N ALA A 120 -0.34 -1.04 11.22
CA ALA A 120 -0.01 0.30 11.65
C ALA A 120 1.41 0.40 12.22
N ASP A 121 1.84 -0.59 12.99
CA ASP A 121 3.19 -0.64 13.55
C ASP A 121 4.25 -0.79 12.44
N SER A 122 4.04 -1.70 11.48
CA SER A 122 4.93 -1.89 10.33
C SER A 122 5.00 -0.63 9.46
N MET A 123 3.84 -0.01 9.19
CA MET A 123 3.77 1.19 8.36
C MET A 123 4.44 2.39 9.02
N VAL A 124 4.24 2.59 10.33
CA VAL A 124 4.91 3.67 11.09
C VAL A 124 6.42 3.50 11.01
N ASN A 125 6.93 2.30 11.30
CA ASN A 125 8.36 2.02 11.22
C ASN A 125 8.92 2.31 9.81
N PHE A 126 8.22 1.87 8.76
CA PHE A 126 8.62 2.16 7.38
C PHE A 126 8.69 3.66 7.09
N ILE A 127 7.66 4.42 7.50
CA ILE A 127 7.59 5.86 7.26
C ILE A 127 8.68 6.62 8.03
N GLU A 128 8.95 6.25 9.29
CA GLU A 128 10.01 6.87 10.09
C GLU A 128 11.39 6.63 9.46
N ILE A 129 11.71 5.40 9.07
CA ILE A 129 12.96 5.09 8.37
C ILE A 129 13.07 5.85 7.04
N HIS A 130 11.96 5.93 6.27
CA HIS A 130 11.93 6.68 5.02
C HIS A 130 12.18 8.17 5.25
N GLN A 131 11.53 8.78 6.24
CA GLN A 131 11.70 10.20 6.56
C GLN A 131 13.13 10.51 7.02
N GLU A 132 13.73 9.65 7.84
CA GLU A 132 15.13 9.79 8.24
C GLU A 132 16.07 9.76 7.02
N LYS A 133 15.89 8.79 6.12
CA LYS A 133 16.68 8.68 4.89
C LYS A 133 16.48 9.90 3.97
N ARG A 134 15.26 10.39 3.89
CA ARG A 134 14.92 11.57 3.08
C ARG A 134 15.64 12.83 3.62
N GLU A 135 15.64 13.05 4.93
CA GLU A 135 16.34 14.20 5.50
C GLU A 135 17.87 14.09 5.28
N LYS A 136 18.46 12.90 5.43
CA LYS A 136 19.88 12.68 5.10
C LYS A 136 20.20 12.91 3.61
N ALA A 137 19.26 12.63 2.71
CA ALA A 137 19.44 12.85 1.28
C ALA A 137 19.25 14.31 0.87
N ARG A 138 18.53 15.09 1.67
CA ARG A 138 18.20 16.49 1.39
C ARG A 138 19.45 17.37 1.17
N ASP A 139 20.48 17.15 1.97
CA ASP A 139 21.71 17.92 1.89
C ASP A 139 22.54 17.60 0.62
N LYS A 140 22.20 16.50 -0.05
CA LYS A 140 22.86 16.01 -1.27
C LYS A 140 22.07 16.29 -2.54
N VAL A 141 20.93 16.97 -2.46
CA VAL A 141 20.07 17.22 -3.64
C VAL A 141 20.81 17.93 -4.75
N GLN A 142 21.68 18.86 -4.39
CA GLN A 142 22.47 19.65 -5.36
C GLN A 142 23.39 18.75 -6.21
N ASP A 143 23.88 17.64 -5.68
CA ASP A 143 24.78 16.72 -6.38
C ASP A 143 24.05 15.95 -7.51
N TYR A 144 22.72 15.99 -7.53
CA TYR A 144 21.86 15.27 -8.48
C TYR A 144 21.07 16.21 -9.41
N LEU A 145 21.22 17.51 -9.27
CA LEU A 145 20.57 18.46 -10.17
C LEU A 145 21.28 18.44 -11.53
N PHE A 146 20.50 18.28 -12.58
CA PHE A 146 21.00 18.45 -13.94
C PHE A 146 21.21 19.95 -14.15
N CYS A 147 22.48 20.39 -14.26
CA CYS A 147 22.81 21.71 -14.74
C CYS A 147 22.99 21.57 -16.27
N GLU A 148 22.12 22.16 -17.06
CA GLU A 148 22.41 22.41 -18.47
C GLU A 148 23.47 23.52 -18.51
N ASP A 149 24.68 23.21 -19.05
CA ASP A 149 25.73 24.17 -19.37
C ASP A 149 25.32 25.07 -20.56
#